data_43b0ce41c23e252f1da22e231ff6fd80
#
_entry.id   43b0ce41c23e252f1da22e231ff6fd80
#
_cell.length_a   1.000
_cell.length_b   1.000
_cell.length_c   1.000
_cell.angle_alpha   90.00
_cell.angle_beta   90.00
_cell.angle_gamma   90.00
#
_symmetry.space_group_name_H-M   'P 1'
#
loop_
_entity.id
_entity.type
_entity.pdbx_description
1 polymer ?
#
loop_
_entity_poly.entity_id
_entity_poly.type
_entity_poly.pdbx_seq_one_letter_code
_entity_poly.pdbx_strand_id
1 'polypeptide(L)'
;MSGGSMLRVGFVGWRGMVGSVLMERMRQEKDFAGIEPSFFSTSNAGGAAPAEAGAGAKLLDAHDQAALSRCEVIVTCQGGEYTERVHGALRQAGWQGYWIDAASTLRMSDSAIIILDPVNRQLIDQGLATGVKDYIGGNCTVSLMLMGFAGLFQQ
;
A
#
# COMPACT_ATOMS: atom_id res chain seq x y z
N MET A 1 -24.63 -11.48 13.75
CA MET A 1 -23.88 -11.02 12.55
C MET A 1 -23.16 -9.75 12.93
N SER A 2 -21.89 -9.85 13.31
CA SER A 2 -21.08 -8.69 13.71
C SER A 2 -20.74 -7.93 12.41
N GLY A 3 -21.33 -6.75 12.23
CA GLY A 3 -20.98 -5.83 11.17
C GLY A 3 -19.58 -5.29 11.41
N GLY A 4 -18.57 -6.03 10.95
CA GLY A 4 -17.20 -5.52 10.91
C GLY A 4 -17.19 -4.31 9.98
N SER A 5 -16.69 -3.15 10.45
CA SER A 5 -16.44 -2.01 9.58
C SER A 5 -15.47 -2.44 8.47
N MET A 6 -15.74 -2.06 7.22
CA MET A 6 -14.82 -2.31 6.13
C MET A 6 -13.50 -1.57 6.39
N LEU A 7 -12.39 -2.19 6.00
CA LEU A 7 -11.05 -1.64 6.16
C LEU A 7 -10.88 -0.40 5.28
N ARG A 8 -10.53 0.74 5.86
CA ARG A 8 -10.31 2.00 5.11
C ARG A 8 -8.93 2.02 4.50
N VAL A 9 -8.88 1.96 3.17
CA VAL A 9 -7.64 1.85 2.40
C VAL A 9 -7.43 3.07 1.51
N GLY A 10 -6.32 3.78 1.71
CA GLY A 10 -5.90 4.90 0.87
C GLY A 10 -4.98 4.46 -0.26
N PHE A 11 -5.27 4.87 -1.48
CA PHE A 11 -4.46 4.58 -2.67
C PHE A 11 -3.80 5.84 -3.20
N VAL A 12 -2.46 5.84 -3.29
CA VAL A 12 -1.65 6.95 -3.81
C VAL A 12 -0.82 6.47 -4.99
N GLY A 13 -0.72 7.26 -6.06
CA GLY A 13 0.03 6.86 -7.26
C GLY A 13 -0.63 5.75 -8.09
N TRP A 14 -1.89 5.49 -7.88
CA TRP A 14 -2.70 4.43 -8.49
C TRP A 14 -2.85 4.53 -10.02
N ARG A 15 -2.58 5.71 -10.62
CA ARG A 15 -2.60 5.94 -12.08
C ARG A 15 -1.26 5.71 -12.76
N GLY A 16 -0.17 5.59 -12.00
CA GLY A 16 1.16 5.28 -12.53
C GLY A 16 1.26 3.86 -13.06
N MET A 17 2.40 3.52 -13.68
CA MET A 17 2.62 2.18 -14.26
C MET A 17 2.36 1.07 -13.25
N VAL A 18 2.99 1.11 -12.08
CA VAL A 18 2.82 0.10 -11.03
C VAL A 18 1.40 0.15 -10.45
N GLY A 19 0.91 1.35 -10.14
CA GLY A 19 -0.42 1.53 -9.56
C GLY A 19 -1.55 1.05 -10.46
N SER A 20 -1.48 1.28 -11.78
CA SER A 20 -2.51 0.82 -12.72
C SER A 20 -2.57 -0.70 -12.81
N VAL A 21 -1.43 -1.39 -12.77
CA VAL A 21 -1.37 -2.86 -12.73
C VAL A 21 -1.97 -3.40 -11.42
N LEU A 22 -1.64 -2.77 -10.28
CA LEU A 22 -2.24 -3.12 -9.00
C LEU A 22 -3.76 -2.98 -9.03
N MET A 23 -4.28 -1.84 -9.50
CA MET A 23 -5.71 -1.58 -9.63
C MET A 23 -6.42 -2.63 -10.49
N GLU A 24 -5.81 -2.99 -11.62
CA GLU A 24 -6.35 -4.00 -12.53
C GLU A 24 -6.43 -5.37 -11.85
N ARG A 25 -5.36 -5.80 -11.17
CA ARG A 25 -5.35 -7.08 -10.42
C ARG A 25 -6.38 -7.08 -9.30
N MET A 26 -6.48 -6.03 -8.51
CA MET A 26 -7.49 -5.91 -7.45
C MET A 26 -8.93 -5.97 -7.98
N ARG A 27 -9.19 -5.45 -9.20
CA ARG A 27 -10.50 -5.62 -9.86
C ARG A 27 -10.77 -7.07 -10.23
N GLN A 28 -9.79 -7.73 -10.84
CA GLN A 28 -9.90 -9.13 -11.28
C GLN A 28 -10.16 -10.06 -10.09
N GLU A 29 -9.44 -9.86 -8.98
CA GLU A 29 -9.57 -10.66 -7.75
C GLU A 29 -10.74 -10.22 -6.84
N LYS A 30 -11.43 -9.11 -7.19
CA LYS A 30 -12.54 -8.53 -6.43
C LYS A 30 -12.16 -8.03 -5.03
N ASP A 31 -10.91 -7.62 -4.84
CA ASP A 31 -10.39 -7.17 -3.54
C ASP A 31 -11.10 -5.92 -3.01
N PHE A 32 -11.65 -5.10 -3.91
CA PHE A 32 -12.41 -3.91 -3.51
C PHE A 32 -13.71 -4.23 -2.74
N ALA A 33 -14.22 -5.46 -2.83
CA ALA A 33 -15.46 -5.83 -2.13
C ALA A 33 -15.32 -5.86 -0.59
N GLY A 34 -14.09 -5.98 -0.08
CA GLY A 34 -13.80 -6.08 1.35
C GLY A 34 -13.28 -4.79 2.00
N ILE A 35 -13.15 -3.71 1.24
CA ILE A 35 -12.51 -2.48 1.70
C ILE A 35 -13.36 -1.24 1.38
N GLU A 36 -13.08 -0.14 2.10
CA GLU A 36 -13.56 1.21 1.81
C GLU A 36 -12.40 2.01 1.19
N PRO A 37 -12.30 2.09 -0.15
CA PRO A 37 -11.17 2.71 -0.82
C PRO A 37 -11.30 4.24 -0.88
N SER A 38 -10.21 4.93 -0.59
CA SER A 38 -10.04 6.37 -0.80
C SER A 38 -8.89 6.61 -1.77
N PHE A 39 -9.08 7.46 -2.76
CA PHE A 39 -8.07 7.71 -3.79
C PHE A 39 -7.47 9.10 -3.63
N PHE A 40 -6.15 9.13 -3.59
CA PHE A 40 -5.39 10.35 -3.40
C PHE A 40 -4.63 10.74 -4.67
N SER A 41 -4.45 12.04 -4.86
CA SER A 41 -3.71 12.59 -6.00
C SER A 41 -2.80 13.72 -5.55
N THR A 42 -1.57 13.74 -6.08
CA THR A 42 -0.61 14.82 -5.87
C THR A 42 -0.84 16.03 -6.80
N SER A 43 -1.65 15.87 -7.86
CA SER A 43 -1.79 16.89 -8.91
C SER A 43 -3.23 17.22 -9.28
N ASN A 44 -4.22 16.45 -8.83
CA ASN A 44 -5.62 16.59 -9.23
C ASN A 44 -6.60 16.36 -8.08
N ALA A 45 -6.30 16.88 -6.89
CA ALA A 45 -7.23 16.89 -5.76
C ALA A 45 -8.55 17.57 -6.14
N GLY A 46 -9.67 16.99 -5.72
CA GLY A 46 -11.02 17.46 -6.09
C GLY A 46 -11.55 16.93 -7.43
N GLY A 47 -10.70 16.30 -8.26
CA GLY A 47 -11.12 15.62 -9.47
C GLY A 47 -11.97 14.37 -9.20
N ALA A 48 -12.55 13.78 -10.24
CA ALA A 48 -13.34 12.56 -10.11
C ALA A 48 -12.45 11.37 -9.68
N ALA A 49 -12.90 10.64 -8.66
CA ALA A 49 -12.27 9.40 -8.24
C ALA A 49 -12.73 8.23 -9.13
N PRO A 50 -11.99 7.09 -9.12
CA PRO A 50 -12.44 5.86 -9.77
C PRO A 50 -13.77 5.34 -9.20
N ALA A 51 -14.45 4.52 -9.98
CA ALA A 51 -15.77 3.98 -9.63
C ALA A 51 -15.75 3.18 -8.30
N GLU A 52 -14.64 2.58 -7.96
CA GLU A 52 -14.42 1.81 -6.73
C GLU A 52 -14.59 2.67 -5.46
N ALA A 53 -14.36 3.97 -5.54
CA ALA A 53 -14.59 4.90 -4.43
C ALA A 53 -16.07 5.23 -4.20
N GLY A 54 -16.95 4.74 -5.06
CA GLY A 54 -18.38 5.05 -5.02
C GLY A 54 -18.79 6.22 -5.92
N ALA A 55 -20.07 6.31 -6.18
CA ALA A 55 -20.62 7.31 -7.09
C ALA A 55 -20.40 8.73 -6.56
N GLY A 56 -19.84 9.60 -7.39
CA GLY A 56 -19.61 11.02 -7.07
C GLY A 56 -18.42 11.28 -6.14
N ALA A 57 -17.65 10.24 -5.78
CA ALA A 57 -16.45 10.40 -4.97
C ALA A 57 -15.39 11.28 -5.66
N LYS A 58 -14.65 12.03 -4.89
CA LYS A 58 -13.59 12.92 -5.36
C LYS A 58 -12.24 12.47 -4.86
N LEU A 59 -11.21 12.77 -5.67
CA LEU A 59 -9.81 12.57 -5.29
C LEU A 59 -9.44 13.48 -4.12
N LEU A 60 -8.81 12.91 -3.12
CA LEU A 60 -8.26 13.63 -1.98
C LEU A 60 -6.85 14.13 -2.30
N ASP A 61 -6.39 15.14 -1.57
CA ASP A 61 -5.01 15.60 -1.67
C ASP A 61 -4.08 14.59 -1.00
N ALA A 62 -3.09 14.12 -1.77
CA ALA A 62 -2.10 13.16 -1.29
C ALA A 62 -1.13 13.73 -0.24
N HIS A 63 -1.15 15.03 0.01
CA HIS A 63 -0.38 15.69 1.07
C HIS A 63 -1.22 16.08 2.29
N ASP A 64 -2.53 15.85 2.25
CA ASP A 64 -3.42 16.07 3.41
C ASP A 64 -3.23 14.95 4.44
N GLN A 65 -2.39 15.23 5.44
CA GLN A 65 -2.11 14.28 6.53
C GLN A 65 -3.36 13.91 7.34
N ALA A 66 -4.31 14.83 7.50
CA ALA A 66 -5.55 14.57 8.21
C ALA A 66 -6.44 13.57 7.44
N ALA A 67 -6.48 13.69 6.12
CA ALA A 67 -7.19 12.73 5.28
C ALA A 67 -6.50 11.37 5.24
N LEU A 68 -5.16 11.33 5.09
CA LEU A 68 -4.35 10.11 5.09
C LEU A 68 -4.44 9.37 6.42
N SER A 69 -4.41 10.07 7.55
CA SER A 69 -4.45 9.46 8.88
C SER A 69 -5.77 8.75 9.20
N ARG A 70 -6.83 9.02 8.46
CA ARG A 70 -8.10 8.30 8.57
C ARG A 70 -8.06 6.90 7.93
N CYS A 71 -7.08 6.63 7.07
CA CYS A 71 -6.89 5.32 6.47
C CYS A 71 -6.22 4.37 7.47
N GLU A 72 -6.69 3.14 7.54
CA GLU A 72 -6.08 2.07 8.32
C GLU A 72 -4.93 1.42 7.56
N VAL A 73 -4.99 1.49 6.23
CA VAL A 73 -3.93 1.07 5.31
C VAL A 73 -3.71 2.15 4.26
N ILE A 74 -2.47 2.46 3.96
CA ILE A 74 -2.10 3.29 2.81
C ILE A 74 -1.25 2.44 1.87
N VAL A 75 -1.71 2.34 0.62
CA VAL A 75 -0.98 1.68 -0.47
C VAL A 75 -0.45 2.76 -1.40
N THR A 76 0.86 2.87 -1.53
CA THR A 76 1.49 3.88 -2.37
C THR A 76 2.35 3.29 -3.49
N CYS A 77 2.12 3.81 -4.69
CA CYS A 77 2.94 3.60 -5.89
C CYS A 77 3.45 4.95 -6.43
N GLN A 78 3.51 5.98 -5.57
CA GLN A 78 3.83 7.36 -5.98
C GLN A 78 5.34 7.59 -6.11
N GLY A 79 6.16 6.73 -5.51
CA GLY A 79 7.63 6.82 -5.58
C GLY A 79 8.28 7.38 -4.31
N GLY A 80 9.62 7.32 -4.29
CA GLY A 80 10.42 7.55 -3.08
C GLY A 80 10.30 8.95 -2.50
N GLU A 81 10.29 10.00 -3.32
CA GLU A 81 10.12 11.37 -2.84
C GLU A 81 8.82 11.58 -2.05
N TYR A 82 7.75 10.93 -2.47
CA TYR A 82 6.48 10.97 -1.75
C TYR A 82 6.61 10.29 -0.39
N THR A 83 7.21 9.11 -0.35
CA THR A 83 7.45 8.36 0.89
C THR A 83 8.29 9.15 1.88
N GLU A 84 9.39 9.76 1.43
CA GLU A 84 10.26 10.59 2.27
C GLU A 84 9.52 11.76 2.93
N ARG A 85 8.62 12.41 2.19
CA ARG A 85 7.86 13.56 2.68
C ARG A 85 6.72 13.18 3.61
N VAL A 86 6.01 12.07 3.34
CA VAL A 86 4.71 11.78 3.94
C VAL A 86 4.80 10.75 5.04
N HIS A 87 5.53 9.65 4.85
CA HIS A 87 5.59 8.54 5.79
C HIS A 87 6.05 8.98 7.18
N GLY A 88 7.21 9.64 7.26
CA GLY A 88 7.78 10.10 8.53
C GLY A 88 6.86 11.08 9.26
N ALA A 89 6.23 12.00 8.54
CA ALA A 89 5.30 12.96 9.11
C ALA A 89 4.03 12.30 9.68
N LEU A 90 3.48 11.30 9.00
CA LEU A 90 2.35 10.51 9.50
C LEU A 90 2.73 9.74 10.77
N ARG A 91 3.90 9.09 10.80
CA ARG A 91 4.40 8.36 11.98
C ARG A 91 4.61 9.30 13.17
N GLN A 92 5.22 10.48 12.95
CA GLN A 92 5.41 11.50 13.98
C GLN A 92 4.08 12.06 14.53
N ALA A 93 3.06 12.17 13.68
CA ALA A 93 1.70 12.53 14.07
C ALA A 93 0.95 11.42 14.83
N GLY A 94 1.57 10.25 15.02
CA GLY A 94 0.99 9.13 15.79
C GLY A 94 0.14 8.17 14.96
N TRP A 95 0.16 8.24 13.64
CA TRP A 95 -0.58 7.30 12.80
C TRP A 95 -0.04 5.86 12.95
N GLN A 96 -0.93 4.92 13.26
CA GLN A 96 -0.62 3.51 13.54
C GLN A 96 -1.10 2.56 12.42
N GLY A 97 -1.53 3.07 11.28
CA GLY A 97 -1.97 2.26 10.16
C GLY A 97 -0.83 1.54 9.44
N TYR A 98 -1.17 0.67 8.52
CA TYR A 98 -0.21 -0.05 7.69
C TYR A 98 0.20 0.78 6.47
N TRP A 99 1.50 0.83 6.20
CA TRP A 99 2.08 1.45 5.02
C TRP A 99 2.59 0.35 4.07
N ILE A 100 2.02 0.29 2.88
CA ILE A 100 2.42 -0.65 1.82
C ILE A 100 2.97 0.17 0.67
N ASP A 101 4.23 -0.03 0.30
CA ASP A 101 4.93 0.86 -0.62
C ASP A 101 5.70 0.10 -1.70
N ALA A 102 5.51 0.51 -2.95
CA ALA A 102 6.28 0.01 -4.07
C ALA A 102 7.68 0.65 -4.18
N ALA A 103 7.90 1.80 -3.54
CA ALA A 103 9.18 2.51 -3.58
C ALA A 103 10.28 1.83 -2.74
N SER A 104 11.53 2.17 -3.02
CA SER A 104 12.69 1.58 -2.34
C SER A 104 13.09 2.27 -1.04
N THR A 105 12.52 3.43 -0.75
CA THR A 105 12.97 4.33 0.34
C THR A 105 13.10 3.63 1.69
N LEU A 106 12.16 2.78 2.04
CA LEU A 106 12.14 2.09 3.34
C LEU A 106 12.70 0.66 3.30
N ARG A 107 13.23 0.17 2.16
CA ARG A 107 13.72 -1.22 2.07
C ARG A 107 14.83 -1.56 3.04
N MET A 108 15.65 -0.58 3.40
CA MET A 108 16.77 -0.76 4.32
C MET A 108 16.44 -0.31 5.75
N SER A 109 15.18 -0.05 6.04
CA SER A 109 14.74 0.29 7.40
C SER A 109 14.58 -0.99 8.24
N ASP A 110 15.13 -0.99 9.44
CA ASP A 110 14.99 -2.10 10.41
C ASP A 110 13.54 -2.32 10.86
N SER A 111 12.68 -1.30 10.72
CA SER A 111 11.26 -1.36 11.06
C SER A 111 10.36 -1.84 9.92
N ALA A 112 10.91 -2.10 8.74
CA ALA A 112 10.15 -2.48 7.57
C ALA A 112 10.42 -3.93 7.13
N ILE A 113 9.44 -4.54 6.48
CA ILE A 113 9.58 -5.85 5.85
C ILE A 113 9.49 -5.71 4.34
N ILE A 114 10.48 -6.24 3.62
CA ILE A 114 10.39 -6.40 2.17
C ILE A 114 9.48 -7.60 1.89
N ILE A 115 8.39 -7.37 1.13
CA ILE A 115 7.39 -8.38 0.85
C ILE A 115 7.58 -9.02 -0.53
N LEU A 116 7.57 -10.35 -0.52
CA LEU A 116 7.45 -11.20 -1.71
C LEU A 116 6.70 -12.46 -1.28
N ASP A 117 5.37 -12.35 -1.17
CA ASP A 117 4.49 -13.34 -0.52
C ASP A 117 4.79 -14.80 -0.90
N PRO A 118 4.97 -15.17 -2.17
CA PRO A 118 5.28 -16.57 -2.52
C PRO A 118 6.61 -17.09 -1.97
N VAL A 119 7.51 -16.18 -1.56
CA VAL A 119 8.86 -16.53 -1.09
C VAL A 119 9.00 -16.39 0.42
N ASN A 120 8.42 -15.34 1.01
CA ASN A 120 8.64 -15.00 2.42
C ASN A 120 7.35 -14.81 3.24
N ARG A 121 6.30 -15.57 2.93
CA ARG A 121 5.01 -15.50 3.63
C ARG A 121 5.15 -15.57 5.15
N GLN A 122 5.99 -16.46 5.65
CA GLN A 122 6.21 -16.61 7.10
C GLN A 122 6.73 -15.34 7.76
N LEU A 123 7.62 -14.61 7.09
CA LEU A 123 8.14 -13.33 7.59
C LEU A 123 7.04 -12.27 7.64
N ILE A 124 6.16 -12.25 6.65
CA ILE A 124 5.01 -11.34 6.61
C ILE A 124 4.07 -11.64 7.78
N ASP A 125 3.70 -12.91 7.98
CA ASP A 125 2.82 -13.34 9.07
C ASP A 125 3.42 -13.04 10.45
N GLN A 126 4.73 -13.25 10.62
CA GLN A 126 5.45 -12.88 11.83
C GLN A 126 5.44 -11.36 12.06
N GLY A 127 5.66 -10.57 11.00
CA GLY A 127 5.60 -9.11 11.08
C GLY A 127 4.23 -8.62 11.52
N LEU A 128 3.16 -9.18 10.99
CA LEU A 128 1.79 -8.87 11.40
C LEU A 128 1.57 -9.20 12.89
N ALA A 129 2.04 -10.36 13.34
CA ALA A 129 1.91 -10.81 14.72
C ALA A 129 2.73 -9.95 15.71
N THR A 130 3.87 -9.41 15.29
CA THR A 130 4.76 -8.56 16.11
C THR A 130 4.45 -7.07 15.99
N GLY A 131 3.49 -6.68 15.15
CA GLY A 131 3.03 -5.32 15.03
C GLY A 131 3.83 -4.44 14.07
N VAL A 132 4.62 -5.03 13.16
CA VAL A 132 5.26 -4.29 12.07
C VAL A 132 4.19 -3.60 11.22
N LYS A 133 4.46 -2.36 10.83
CA LYS A 133 3.49 -1.51 10.11
C LYS A 133 3.94 -1.11 8.71
N ASP A 134 5.19 -1.35 8.35
CA ASP A 134 5.77 -0.92 7.08
C ASP A 134 6.14 -2.15 6.22
N TYR A 135 5.46 -2.29 5.09
CA TYR A 135 5.59 -3.40 4.16
C TYR A 135 5.98 -2.89 2.77
N ILE A 136 7.16 -3.26 2.30
CA ILE A 136 7.80 -2.63 1.17
C ILE A 136 7.98 -3.64 0.03
N GLY A 137 7.56 -3.29 -1.16
CA GLY A 137 7.79 -4.10 -2.35
C GLY A 137 9.28 -4.28 -2.66
N GLY A 138 9.70 -5.48 -3.02
CA GLY A 138 11.04 -5.78 -3.46
C GLY A 138 11.41 -5.08 -4.77
N ASN A 139 12.68 -5.09 -5.15
CA ASN A 139 13.10 -4.70 -6.49
C ASN A 139 12.48 -5.67 -7.52
N CYS A 140 11.87 -5.14 -8.58
CA CYS A 140 11.13 -5.95 -9.55
C CYS A 140 11.98 -7.07 -10.19
N THR A 141 13.22 -6.76 -10.60
CA THR A 141 14.13 -7.75 -11.21
C THR A 141 14.54 -8.82 -10.21
N VAL A 142 14.92 -8.41 -8.99
CA VAL A 142 15.31 -9.34 -7.92
C VAL A 142 14.12 -10.21 -7.50
N SER A 143 12.93 -9.63 -7.38
CA SER A 143 11.71 -10.36 -7.04
C SER A 143 11.38 -11.45 -8.08
N LEU A 144 11.46 -11.12 -9.37
CA LEU A 144 11.25 -12.09 -10.45
C LEU A 144 12.29 -13.23 -10.41
N MET A 145 13.56 -12.89 -10.18
CA MET A 145 14.63 -13.87 -10.03
C MET A 145 14.37 -14.80 -8.84
N LEU A 146 14.05 -14.24 -7.66
CA LEU A 146 13.77 -15.03 -6.46
C LEU A 146 12.54 -15.92 -6.63
N MET A 147 11.49 -15.46 -7.29
CA MET A 147 10.32 -16.29 -7.60
C MET A 147 10.68 -17.49 -8.49
N GLY A 148 11.59 -17.29 -9.46
CA GLY A 148 12.07 -18.38 -10.32
C GLY A 148 12.90 -19.42 -9.58
N PHE A 149 13.62 -19.03 -8.53
CA PHE A 149 14.53 -19.90 -7.76
C PHE A 149 14.01 -20.31 -6.38
N ALA A 150 12.82 -19.85 -5.97
CA ALA A 150 12.30 -20.07 -4.62
C ALA A 150 12.30 -21.55 -4.19
N GLY A 151 11.96 -22.45 -5.10
CA GLY A 151 11.99 -23.88 -4.82
C GLY A 151 13.39 -24.48 -4.56
N LEU A 152 14.46 -23.81 -5.00
CA LEU A 152 15.84 -24.23 -4.76
C LEU A 152 16.36 -23.77 -3.39
N PHE A 153 15.79 -22.72 -2.81
CA PHE A 153 16.21 -22.19 -1.51
C PHE A 153 15.50 -22.85 -0.32
N GLN A 154 14.47 -23.68 -0.59
CA GLN A 154 13.70 -24.37 0.44
C GLN A 154 14.18 -25.82 0.69
N GLN A 155 15.25 -26.24 0.03
CA GLN A 155 15.92 -27.51 0.25
C GLN A 155 17.13 -27.33 1.17
#